data_e00a6b6a30b3435dff386b27bf6b3a1b
#
_entry.id   e00a6b6a30b3435dff386b27bf6b3a1b
#
_cell.length_a   1.000
_cell.length_b   1.000
_cell.length_c   1.000
_cell.angle_alpha   90.00
_cell.angle_beta   90.00
_cell.angle_gamma   90.00
#
_symmetry.space_group_name_H-M   'P 1'
#
loop_
_entity.id
_entity.type
_entity.pdbx_description
1 polymer ?
#
loop_
_entity_poly.entity_id
_entity_poly.type
_entity_poly.pdbx_seq_one_letter_code
_entity_poly.pdbx_strand_id
1 'polypeptide(L)'
;MKGSKKVKKPEPVPTKGEMEVLQILWTHGPSTVRFVHDLLNTQKGPVQYTSTLKLMQVMAEKGMLERDESSMKHIYKPLLQEEKTKGSLLGRFLDTMYNGSVSNLVLALLDNEKTSEKELQLLKEVAKKLSKEK
;
A
#
# COMPACT_ATOMS: atom_id res chain seq x y z
N MET A 1 5.70 23.82 -23.80
CA MET A 1 5.65 23.60 -23.28
C MET A 1 5.56 23.19 -22.77
N LYS A 2 5.44 23.00 -22.85
CA LYS A 2 5.26 22.57 -22.29
C LYS A 2 5.34 22.02 -21.58
N GLY A 3 5.28 21.85 -21.50
CA GLY A 3 5.43 21.40 -20.82
C GLY A 3 5.50 21.01 -20.15
N SER A 4 5.57 21.09 -20.24
CA SER A 4 5.63 20.80 -19.45
C SER A 4 5.84 20.53 -18.77
N LYS A 5 6.24 20.64 -18.99
CA LYS A 5 6.38 20.34 -18.25
C LYS A 5 6.22 20.34 -17.20
N LYS A 6 6.46 20.07 -17.40
CA LYS A 6 5.82 20.21 -16.20
C LYS A 6 6.29 19.22 -15.18
N VAL A 7 6.77 19.70 -14.11
CA VAL A 7 7.24 18.82 -13.05
C VAL A 7 6.03 18.20 -12.38
N LYS A 8 5.88 16.89 -12.52
CA LYS A 8 4.86 16.17 -11.80
C LYS A 8 5.20 16.19 -10.33
N LYS A 9 4.24 16.56 -9.51
CA LYS A 9 4.40 16.39 -8.08
C LYS A 9 4.57 14.90 -7.79
N PRO A 10 5.54 14.55 -6.93
CA PRO A 10 5.63 13.14 -6.53
C PRO A 10 4.34 12.72 -5.85
N GLU A 11 3.93 11.50 -6.09
CA GLU A 11 2.75 10.98 -5.44
C GLU A 11 3.01 10.88 -3.94
N PRO A 12 1.97 11.13 -3.12
CA PRO A 12 2.15 10.99 -1.68
C PRO A 12 2.49 9.55 -1.31
N VAL A 13 3.34 9.42 -0.29
CA VAL A 13 3.77 8.11 0.19
C VAL A 13 2.93 7.74 1.40
N PRO A 14 2.10 6.69 1.30
CA PRO A 14 1.23 6.33 2.42
C PRO A 14 2.00 5.82 3.62
N THR A 15 1.53 6.19 4.80
CA THR A 15 1.99 5.59 6.06
C THR A 15 1.38 4.20 6.20
N LYS A 16 1.80 3.48 7.24
CA LYS A 16 1.23 2.15 7.51
C LYS A 16 -0.29 2.21 7.67
N GLY A 17 -0.77 3.15 8.48
CA GLY A 17 -2.21 3.30 8.69
C GLY A 17 -2.95 3.64 7.41
N GLU A 18 -2.35 4.51 6.61
CA GLU A 18 -2.96 4.89 5.33
C GLU A 18 -2.99 3.72 4.37
N MET A 19 -1.93 2.89 4.36
CA MET A 19 -1.93 1.70 3.54
C MET A 19 -3.03 0.72 3.96
N GLU A 20 -3.30 0.61 5.26
CA GLU A 20 -4.38 -0.26 5.72
C GLU A 20 -5.72 0.16 5.15
N VAL A 21 -5.98 1.46 5.10
CA VAL A 21 -7.19 1.99 4.49
C VAL A 21 -7.21 1.71 2.98
N LEU A 22 -6.09 1.99 2.31
CA LEU A 22 -6.01 1.77 0.87
C LEU A 22 -6.22 0.31 0.50
N GLN A 23 -5.66 -0.62 1.28
CA GLN A 23 -5.86 -2.05 1.02
C GLN A 23 -7.33 -2.42 1.04
N ILE A 24 -8.07 -1.86 2.00
CA ILE A 24 -9.50 -2.14 2.09
C ILE A 24 -10.23 -1.59 0.87
N LEU A 25 -9.92 -0.36 0.47
CA LEU A 25 -10.59 0.25 -0.67
C LEU A 25 -10.21 -0.41 -1.99
N TRP A 26 -8.96 -0.83 -2.15
CA TRP A 26 -8.58 -1.55 -3.35
C TRP A 26 -9.28 -2.91 -3.45
N THR A 27 -9.47 -3.57 -2.30
CA THR A 27 -10.09 -4.88 -2.28
C THR A 27 -11.60 -4.81 -2.48
N HIS A 28 -12.26 -3.84 -1.84
CA HIS A 28 -13.71 -3.78 -1.78
C HIS A 28 -14.33 -2.70 -2.66
N GLY A 29 -13.51 -1.80 -3.20
CA GLY A 29 -14.01 -0.69 -4.00
C GLY A 29 -14.41 0.51 -3.13
N PRO A 30 -14.93 1.56 -3.75
CA PRO A 30 -15.33 2.77 -3.01
C PRO A 30 -16.27 2.44 -1.87
N SER A 31 -16.03 3.04 -0.72
CA SER A 31 -16.72 2.65 0.51
C SER A 31 -16.89 3.83 1.44
N THR A 32 -17.78 3.67 2.42
CA THR A 32 -17.98 4.67 3.47
C THR A 32 -16.91 4.51 4.55
N VAL A 33 -16.78 5.55 5.38
CA VAL A 33 -15.89 5.47 6.55
C VAL A 33 -16.33 4.34 7.47
N ARG A 34 -17.64 4.19 7.65
CA ARG A 34 -18.16 3.15 8.53
C ARG A 34 -17.73 1.76 8.08
N PHE A 35 -17.81 1.51 6.78
CA PHE A 35 -17.40 0.21 6.25
C PHE A 35 -15.92 -0.05 6.52
N VAL A 36 -15.08 0.95 6.22
CA VAL A 36 -13.63 0.83 6.43
C VAL A 36 -13.34 0.63 7.91
N HIS A 37 -13.99 1.42 8.76
CA HIS A 37 -13.80 1.35 10.20
C HIS A 37 -14.12 -0.04 10.74
N ASP A 38 -15.26 -0.62 10.30
CA ASP A 38 -15.67 -1.93 10.78
C ASP A 38 -14.64 -3.00 10.42
N LEU A 39 -14.09 -2.92 9.20
CA LEU A 39 -13.05 -3.87 8.80
C LEU A 39 -11.75 -3.68 9.58
N LEU A 40 -11.37 -2.43 9.83
CA LEU A 40 -10.17 -2.16 10.63
C LEU A 40 -10.31 -2.73 12.03
N ASN A 41 -11.51 -2.58 12.64
CA ASN A 41 -11.76 -3.16 13.95
C ASN A 41 -11.58 -4.68 13.95
N THR A 42 -12.04 -5.32 12.89
CA THR A 42 -11.92 -6.76 12.77
C THR A 42 -10.47 -7.20 12.59
N GLN A 43 -9.71 -6.44 11.80
CA GLN A 43 -8.37 -6.83 11.40
C GLN A 43 -7.31 -6.54 12.43
N LYS A 44 -7.42 -5.41 13.13
CA LYS A 44 -6.34 -4.99 14.00
C LYS A 44 -6.75 -4.71 15.46
N GLY A 45 -8.02 -4.94 15.77
CA GLY A 45 -8.51 -4.73 17.12
C GLY A 45 -9.16 -3.36 17.29
N PRO A 46 -9.51 -2.98 18.52
CA PRO A 46 -10.34 -1.79 18.71
C PRO A 46 -9.70 -0.52 18.15
N VAL A 47 -10.47 0.16 17.32
CA VAL A 47 -10.09 1.45 16.73
C VAL A 47 -11.28 2.36 16.90
N GLN A 48 -11.05 3.61 17.26
CA GLN A 48 -12.14 4.56 17.41
C GLN A 48 -12.59 5.07 16.04
N TYR A 49 -13.91 5.20 15.89
CA TYR A 49 -14.48 5.67 14.64
C TYR A 49 -13.93 7.04 14.23
N THR A 50 -13.79 7.93 15.22
CA THR A 50 -13.28 9.28 14.94
C THR A 50 -11.86 9.24 14.40
N SER A 51 -11.07 8.27 14.82
CA SER A 51 -9.70 8.11 14.29
C SER A 51 -9.72 7.71 12.82
N THR A 52 -10.58 6.77 12.47
CA THR A 52 -10.71 6.36 11.08
C THR A 52 -11.22 7.51 10.21
N LEU A 53 -12.22 8.23 10.70
CA LEU A 53 -12.78 9.38 10.00
C LEU A 53 -11.70 10.43 9.73
N LYS A 54 -10.96 10.79 10.76
CA LYS A 54 -9.90 11.79 10.62
C LYS A 54 -8.83 11.33 9.65
N LEU A 55 -8.44 10.08 9.76
CA LEU A 55 -7.42 9.52 8.87
C LEU A 55 -7.86 9.62 7.41
N MET A 56 -9.09 9.23 7.12
CA MET A 56 -9.56 9.25 5.74
C MET A 56 -9.75 10.67 5.22
N GLN A 57 -10.15 11.59 6.10
CA GLN A 57 -10.25 13.00 5.71
C GLN A 57 -8.87 13.56 5.35
N VAL A 58 -7.87 13.25 6.15
CA VAL A 58 -6.50 13.69 5.87
C VAL A 58 -5.99 13.06 4.57
N MET A 59 -6.29 11.79 4.35
CA MET A 59 -5.89 11.13 3.11
C MET A 59 -6.51 11.79 1.88
N ALA A 60 -7.76 12.24 2.01
CA ALA A 60 -8.40 12.96 0.92
C ALA A 60 -7.69 14.29 0.66
N GLU A 61 -7.31 14.99 1.72
CA GLU A 61 -6.59 16.25 1.59
C GLU A 61 -5.22 16.06 0.93
N LYS A 62 -4.59 14.92 1.20
CA LYS A 62 -3.28 14.61 0.63
C LYS A 62 -3.36 14.11 -0.81
N GLY A 63 -4.55 13.91 -1.34
CA GLY A 63 -4.70 13.42 -2.70
C GLY A 63 -4.64 11.90 -2.84
N MET A 64 -4.73 11.18 -1.74
CA MET A 64 -4.75 9.72 -1.78
C MET A 64 -6.13 9.16 -2.04
N LEU A 65 -7.16 9.88 -1.60
CA LEU A 65 -8.55 9.48 -1.74
C LEU A 65 -9.35 10.62 -2.35
N GLU A 66 -10.45 10.25 -2.98
CA GLU A 66 -11.44 11.23 -3.43
C GLU A 66 -12.75 10.95 -2.72
N ARG A 67 -13.37 12.01 -2.19
CA ARG A 67 -14.62 11.88 -1.47
C ARG A 67 -15.77 12.30 -2.36
N ASP A 68 -16.73 11.41 -2.54
CA ASP A 68 -17.95 11.69 -3.30
C ASP A 68 -19.04 12.06 -2.30
N GLU A 69 -19.49 13.31 -2.38
CA GLU A 69 -20.49 13.84 -1.46
C GLU A 69 -21.87 13.94 -2.11
N SER A 70 -22.05 13.27 -3.25
CA SER A 70 -23.32 13.39 -3.98
C SER A 70 -24.48 12.73 -3.26
N SER A 71 -24.20 11.89 -2.26
CA SER A 71 -25.25 11.27 -1.44
C SER A 71 -25.05 11.68 0.00
N MET A 72 -26.03 11.34 0.86
CA MET A 72 -25.93 11.67 2.28
C MET A 72 -24.76 11.00 2.94
N LYS A 73 -24.40 9.80 2.49
CA LYS A 73 -23.21 9.11 2.99
C LYS A 73 -22.07 9.39 2.05
N HIS A 74 -21.01 9.91 2.58
CA HIS A 74 -19.84 10.19 1.77
C HIS A 74 -19.12 8.90 1.43
N ILE A 75 -18.81 8.73 0.15
CA ILE A 75 -18.11 7.54 -0.36
C ILE A 75 -16.70 7.95 -0.71
N TYR A 76 -15.73 7.18 -0.26
CA TYR A 76 -14.32 7.42 -0.55
C TYR A 76 -13.82 6.39 -1.54
N LYS A 77 -13.04 6.85 -2.51
CA LYS A 77 -12.40 5.92 -3.45
C LYS A 77 -10.91 6.25 -3.52
N PRO A 78 -10.08 5.25 -3.78
CA PRO A 78 -8.62 5.50 -3.88
C PRO A 78 -8.29 6.22 -5.18
N LEU A 79 -7.43 7.23 -5.07
CA LEU A 79 -6.86 7.90 -6.24
C LEU A 79 -5.53 7.28 -6.62
N LEU A 80 -4.86 6.61 -5.67
CA LEU A 80 -3.60 5.94 -5.95
C LEU A 80 -3.86 4.57 -6.53
N GLN A 81 -3.05 4.18 -7.51
CA GLN A 81 -3.14 2.85 -8.11
C GLN A 81 -2.40 1.85 -7.25
N GLU A 82 -3.02 0.69 -7.04
CA GLU A 82 -2.50 -0.32 -6.13
C GLU A 82 -1.08 -0.77 -6.49
N GLU A 83 -0.89 -1.20 -7.73
CA GLU A 83 0.40 -1.76 -8.14
C GLU A 83 1.50 -0.71 -8.11
N LYS A 84 1.18 0.49 -8.53
CA LYS A 84 2.16 1.56 -8.55
C LYS A 84 2.57 1.97 -7.14
N THR A 85 1.60 2.07 -6.24
CA THR A 85 1.85 2.45 -4.86
C THR A 85 2.68 1.40 -4.15
N LYS A 86 2.29 0.13 -4.31
CA LYS A 86 3.02 -0.98 -3.68
C LYS A 86 4.45 -1.07 -4.22
N GLY A 87 4.61 -0.88 -5.52
CA GLY A 87 5.94 -0.90 -6.12
C GLY A 87 6.83 0.20 -5.61
N SER A 88 6.26 1.40 -5.46
CA SER A 88 7.01 2.54 -4.95
C SER A 88 7.46 2.31 -3.51
N LEU A 89 6.54 1.78 -2.67
CA LEU A 89 6.87 1.49 -1.28
C LEU A 89 7.92 0.40 -1.18
N LEU A 90 7.80 -0.64 -2.00
CA LEU A 90 8.78 -1.71 -2.01
C LEU A 90 10.15 -1.19 -2.40
N GLY A 91 10.21 -0.32 -3.42
CA GLY A 91 11.47 0.27 -3.84
C GLY A 91 12.14 1.07 -2.73
N ARG A 92 11.36 1.88 -2.02
CA ARG A 92 11.90 2.66 -0.92
C ARG A 92 12.39 1.76 0.21
N PHE A 93 11.63 0.71 0.51
CA PHE A 93 12.03 -0.26 1.52
C PHE A 93 13.34 -0.92 1.12
N LEU A 94 13.43 -1.36 -0.12
CA LEU A 94 14.61 -2.01 -0.63
C LEU A 94 15.84 -1.11 -0.54
N ASP A 95 15.67 0.15 -0.96
CA ASP A 95 16.77 1.11 -0.91
C ASP A 95 17.22 1.38 0.53
N THR A 96 16.25 1.57 1.42
CA THR A 96 16.54 1.93 2.81
C THR A 96 17.15 0.79 3.59
N MET A 97 16.58 -0.42 3.43
CA MET A 97 16.96 -1.55 4.27
C MET A 97 18.07 -2.40 3.67
N TYR A 98 18.16 -2.45 2.34
CA TYR A 98 19.08 -3.39 1.67
C TYR A 98 19.92 -2.73 0.60
N ASN A 99 20.05 -1.41 0.65
CA ASN A 99 20.86 -0.63 -0.30
C ASN A 99 20.56 -0.97 -1.75
N GLY A 100 19.28 -1.23 -2.04
CA GLY A 100 18.83 -1.54 -3.38
C GLY A 100 19.09 -2.96 -3.84
N SER A 101 19.56 -3.83 -2.95
CA SER A 101 19.94 -5.19 -3.32
C SER A 101 18.77 -6.16 -3.21
N VAL A 102 18.24 -6.59 -4.35
CA VAL A 102 17.19 -7.61 -4.39
C VAL A 102 17.70 -8.92 -3.81
N SER A 103 18.96 -9.27 -4.10
CA SER A 103 19.55 -10.49 -3.59
C SER A 103 19.54 -10.54 -2.06
N ASN A 104 19.92 -9.43 -1.44
CA ASN A 104 19.94 -9.37 0.02
C ASN A 104 18.54 -9.48 0.62
N LEU A 105 17.56 -8.87 -0.05
CA LEU A 105 16.17 -9.01 0.39
C LEU A 105 15.71 -10.46 0.32
N VAL A 106 16.03 -11.15 -0.78
CA VAL A 106 15.64 -12.56 -0.94
C VAL A 106 16.28 -13.42 0.12
N LEU A 107 17.57 -13.18 0.40
CA LEU A 107 18.26 -13.93 1.45
C LEU A 107 17.62 -13.72 2.82
N ALA A 108 17.24 -12.47 3.10
CA ALA A 108 16.57 -12.17 4.36
C ALA A 108 15.22 -12.87 4.46
N LEU A 109 14.49 -12.96 3.35
CA LEU A 109 13.20 -13.66 3.34
C LEU A 109 13.38 -15.15 3.57
N LEU A 110 14.44 -15.73 3.06
CA LEU A 110 14.70 -17.15 3.26
C LEU A 110 14.94 -17.50 4.73
N ASP A 111 15.51 -16.54 5.47
CA ASP A 111 15.80 -16.73 6.89
C ASP A 111 14.70 -16.22 7.81
N ASN A 112 13.65 -15.62 7.27
CA ASN A 112 12.61 -15.03 8.10
C ASN A 112 11.68 -16.10 8.65
N GLU A 113 11.45 -16.09 9.96
CA GLU A 113 10.62 -17.10 10.59
C GLU A 113 9.16 -17.05 10.15
N LYS A 114 8.72 -15.93 9.58
CA LYS A 114 7.36 -15.82 9.06
C LYS A 114 7.22 -16.41 7.66
N THR A 115 8.31 -16.76 7.03
CA THR A 115 8.27 -17.36 5.70
C THR A 115 7.94 -18.84 5.82
N SER A 116 6.83 -19.25 5.22
CA SER A 116 6.38 -20.64 5.29
C SER A 116 7.21 -21.54 4.38
N GLU A 117 7.08 -22.87 4.60
CA GLU A 117 7.74 -23.86 3.76
C GLU A 117 7.40 -23.68 2.30
N LYS A 118 6.13 -23.41 2.04
CA LYS A 118 5.62 -23.22 0.70
C LYS A 118 6.28 -22.01 0.05
N GLU A 119 6.37 -20.91 0.81
CA GLU A 119 6.99 -19.69 0.32
C GLU A 119 8.46 -19.85 0.12
N LEU A 120 9.14 -20.65 0.97
CA LEU A 120 10.54 -20.93 0.79
C LEU A 120 10.80 -21.62 -0.54
N GLN A 121 9.95 -22.58 -0.89
CA GLN A 121 10.09 -23.28 -2.17
C GLN A 121 9.91 -22.31 -3.33
N LEU A 122 8.92 -21.45 -3.24
CA LEU A 122 8.68 -20.45 -4.27
C LEU A 122 9.87 -19.52 -4.43
N LEU A 123 10.42 -19.05 -3.32
CA LEU A 123 11.57 -18.15 -3.35
C LEU A 123 12.78 -18.82 -3.99
N LYS A 124 12.99 -20.10 -3.69
CA LYS A 124 14.10 -20.84 -4.29
C LYS A 124 13.95 -20.97 -5.79
N GLU A 125 12.71 -21.17 -6.25
CA GLU A 125 12.45 -21.25 -7.69
C GLU A 125 12.66 -19.92 -8.38
N VAL A 126 12.21 -18.84 -7.75
CA VAL A 126 12.41 -17.50 -8.28
C VAL A 126 13.91 -17.19 -8.36
N ALA A 127 14.65 -17.52 -7.32
CA ALA A 127 16.08 -17.29 -7.29
C ALA A 127 16.79 -18.04 -8.42
N LYS A 128 16.37 -19.27 -8.72
CA LYS A 128 16.93 -20.04 -9.82
C LYS A 128 16.67 -19.36 -11.16
N LYS A 129 15.44 -18.86 -11.35
CA LYS A 129 15.11 -18.16 -12.59
C LYS A 129 15.94 -16.92 -12.78
N LEU A 130 16.10 -16.13 -11.73
CA LEU A 130 16.91 -14.92 -11.80
C LEU A 130 18.36 -15.24 -12.12
N SER A 131 18.86 -16.32 -11.55
CA SER A 131 20.22 -16.77 -11.78
C SER A 131 20.44 -17.16 -13.25
N LYS A 132 19.44 -17.79 -13.85
CA LYS A 132 19.54 -18.25 -15.24
C LYS A 132 19.44 -17.12 -16.26
N GLU A 133 18.87 -16.02 -15.86
CA GLU A 133 18.70 -14.90 -16.79
C GLU A 133 19.92 -14.01 -16.92
N LYS A 134 20.97 -14.38 -16.26
CA LYS A 134 22.23 -13.64 -16.40
C LYS A 134 23.18 -14.28 -17.42
#